data_4a7cf63baa57f3a2a560129866a5b20f
#
_entry.id   4a7cf63baa57f3a2a560129866a5b20f
#
_cell.length_a   1.000
_cell.length_b   1.000
_cell.length_c   1.000
_cell.angle_alpha   90.00
_cell.angle_beta   90.00
_cell.angle_gamma   90.00
#
_symmetry.space_group_name_H-M   'P 1'
#
loop_
_entity.id
_entity.type
_entity.pdbx_description
1 polymer ?
#
loop_
_entity_poly.entity_id
_entity_poly.type
_entity_poly.pdbx_seq_one_letter_code
_entity_poly.pdbx_strand_id
1 'polypeptide(L)'
;MDKAKENDEKGINELTNWIDNQVNGTTGGNNNPTTSDLPSVAGETMPYYPDATFKKVAGTNLDDGLVIQDESGNEYVWIEVPKSLYANSSYNTETTTGDKKPSSSTDYDKIEYCLHKYTDYYRNGTKNTDTYYSDAATGLTSAQYTKLKQEVLKSIYENGGFWIGRYEAGVTTNRTESDGTPTVAPLSKAGTVEKPIYPYTYVTCSQAQTLTSKLSTGKSYNSSLMFGVQWDLVLKHIEVKEVAKGIALDTIQKALKSDSTGWGNYNDASFTINRGKYADWTNASLSTTWTPYNQTTSNNFVNVSSVKQVQSGSDGILLTTGASDECKKMNIYDLAGNVREFTLESTNDSDAPCADRGGISYMGGSRFPAFNRTFSYTMLGGRSYVGFRVSLFK
;
A
#
# COMPACT_ATOMS: atom_id res chain seq x y z
N MET A 1 -44.83 -17.85 -26.98
CA MET A 1 -45.17 -16.64 -26.18
C MET A 1 -44.92 -16.85 -24.68
N ASP A 2 -45.00 -18.07 -24.15
CA ASP A 2 -44.92 -18.30 -22.70
C ASP A 2 -43.50 -18.18 -22.07
N LYS A 3 -42.45 -18.55 -22.78
CA LYS A 3 -41.09 -18.45 -22.27
C LYS A 3 -40.56 -17.01 -22.13
N ALA A 4 -41.07 -16.06 -22.90
CA ALA A 4 -40.69 -14.65 -22.80
C ALA A 4 -41.30 -13.99 -21.55
N LYS A 5 -42.56 -14.34 -21.24
CA LYS A 5 -43.22 -13.87 -20.02
C LYS A 5 -42.57 -14.42 -18.74
N GLU A 6 -42.17 -15.68 -18.75
CA GLU A 6 -41.53 -16.35 -17.62
C GLU A 6 -40.17 -15.75 -17.29
N ASN A 7 -39.42 -15.33 -18.32
CA ASN A 7 -38.13 -14.60 -18.14
C ASN A 7 -38.35 -13.17 -17.65
N ASP A 8 -39.39 -12.48 -18.11
CA ASP A 8 -39.71 -11.12 -17.66
C ASP A 8 -40.19 -11.12 -16.20
N GLU A 9 -41.03 -12.10 -15.80
CA GLU A 9 -41.47 -12.23 -14.41
C GLU A 9 -40.30 -12.58 -13.46
N LYS A 10 -39.36 -13.42 -13.90
CA LYS A 10 -38.17 -13.74 -13.13
C LYS A 10 -37.26 -12.54 -12.95
N GLY A 11 -37.04 -11.76 -14.00
CA GLY A 11 -36.26 -10.53 -13.94
C GLY A 11 -36.90 -9.47 -13.03
N ILE A 12 -38.22 -9.32 -13.07
CA ILE A 12 -38.96 -8.42 -12.19
C ILE A 12 -38.88 -8.86 -10.73
N ASN A 13 -39.01 -10.17 -10.46
CA ASN A 13 -38.89 -10.69 -9.10
C ASN A 13 -37.48 -10.55 -8.53
N GLU A 14 -36.43 -10.75 -9.34
CA GLU A 14 -35.02 -10.50 -8.93
C GLU A 14 -34.78 -9.02 -8.64
N LEU A 15 -35.30 -8.10 -9.44
CA LEU A 15 -35.23 -6.68 -9.23
C LEU A 15 -36.03 -6.21 -7.99
N THR A 16 -37.21 -6.76 -7.78
CA THR A 16 -38.07 -6.49 -6.62
C THR A 16 -37.37 -6.95 -5.32
N ASN A 17 -36.84 -8.17 -5.32
CA ASN A 17 -36.06 -8.67 -4.19
C ASN A 17 -34.82 -7.86 -3.91
N TRP A 18 -34.14 -7.35 -4.96
CA TRP A 18 -32.99 -6.45 -4.80
C TRP A 18 -33.42 -5.11 -4.19
N ILE A 19 -34.51 -4.52 -4.66
CA ILE A 19 -35.06 -3.27 -4.13
C ILE A 19 -35.52 -3.44 -2.67
N ASP A 20 -36.23 -4.52 -2.36
CA ASP A 20 -36.69 -4.82 -1.01
C ASP A 20 -35.52 -5.01 -0.01
N ASN A 21 -34.44 -5.63 -0.45
CA ASN A 21 -33.22 -5.75 0.34
C ASN A 21 -32.50 -4.40 0.55
N GLN A 22 -32.65 -3.42 -0.36
CA GLN A 22 -32.06 -2.08 -0.21
C GLN A 22 -32.95 -1.15 0.64
N VAL A 23 -34.27 -1.34 0.60
CA VAL A 23 -35.23 -0.42 1.24
C VAL A 23 -35.67 -0.88 2.63
N ASN A 24 -35.77 -2.20 2.88
CA ASN A 24 -36.30 -2.76 4.12
C ASN A 24 -35.27 -3.34 5.08
N GLY A 25 -33.98 -3.05 4.90
CA GLY A 25 -32.87 -3.49 5.76
C GLY A 25 -32.81 -2.89 7.17
N THR A 26 -33.93 -2.31 7.66
CA THR A 26 -34.02 -1.80 9.03
C THR A 26 -35.29 -2.28 9.69
N THR A 27 -35.26 -3.43 10.33
CA THR A 27 -35.84 -3.74 11.65
C THR A 27 -35.96 -5.24 11.90
N GLY A 28 -35.42 -5.71 13.03
CA GLY A 28 -35.76 -7.01 13.59
C GLY A 28 -34.57 -7.93 13.79
N GLY A 29 -34.06 -7.99 15.04
CA GLY A 29 -32.96 -8.85 15.42
C GLY A 29 -33.23 -10.33 15.14
N ASN A 30 -32.29 -10.93 14.45
CA ASN A 30 -31.96 -12.34 14.53
C ASN A 30 -30.45 -12.46 14.27
N ASN A 31 -29.71 -13.04 15.21
CA ASN A 31 -28.29 -13.32 15.12
C ASN A 31 -27.99 -14.36 14.04
N ASN A 32 -28.03 -13.93 12.77
CA ASN A 32 -27.38 -14.64 11.67
C ASN A 32 -26.06 -13.88 11.39
N PRO A 33 -24.92 -14.53 11.18
CA PRO A 33 -23.70 -13.83 10.86
C PRO A 33 -23.95 -13.00 9.60
N THR A 34 -23.89 -11.67 9.73
CA THR A 34 -24.00 -10.73 8.62
C THR A 34 -22.92 -11.11 7.62
N THR A 35 -23.30 -11.65 6.47
CA THR A 35 -22.37 -11.84 5.35
C THR A 35 -21.81 -10.46 5.01
N SER A 36 -20.49 -10.32 5.09
CA SER A 36 -19.80 -9.08 4.71
C SER A 36 -20.21 -8.70 3.28
N ASP A 37 -20.56 -7.45 3.03
CA ASP A 37 -20.79 -6.92 1.68
C ASP A 37 -19.49 -6.77 0.87
N LEU A 38 -18.35 -7.16 1.46
CA LEU A 38 -17.07 -7.23 0.79
C LEU A 38 -17.03 -8.44 -0.16
N PRO A 39 -16.58 -8.25 -1.42
CA PRO A 39 -16.41 -9.34 -2.36
C PRO A 39 -15.35 -10.32 -1.87
N SER A 40 -15.56 -11.61 -2.13
CA SER A 40 -14.62 -12.67 -1.79
C SER A 40 -14.51 -13.69 -2.94
N VAL A 41 -13.41 -14.43 -2.97
CA VAL A 41 -13.22 -15.58 -3.85
C VAL A 41 -13.09 -16.81 -2.98
N ALA A 42 -14.04 -17.74 -3.11
CA ALA A 42 -14.14 -18.92 -2.27
C ALA A 42 -12.83 -19.73 -2.25
N GLY A 43 -12.30 -20.00 -1.06
CA GLY A 43 -11.06 -20.74 -0.88
C GLY A 43 -9.76 -19.94 -1.17
N GLU A 44 -9.84 -18.70 -1.69
CA GLU A 44 -8.68 -17.91 -2.09
C GLU A 44 -8.50 -16.64 -1.26
N THR A 45 -9.51 -15.76 -1.22
CA THR A 45 -9.42 -14.50 -0.49
C THR A 45 -10.76 -14.12 0.12
N MET A 46 -10.72 -13.64 1.35
CA MET A 46 -11.87 -13.24 2.14
C MET A 46 -11.60 -11.92 2.86
N PRO A 47 -11.72 -10.78 2.14
CA PRO A 47 -11.58 -9.48 2.76
C PRO A 47 -12.54 -9.29 3.94
N TYR A 48 -12.10 -8.54 4.93
CA TYR A 48 -12.84 -8.28 6.15
C TYR A 48 -12.78 -6.80 6.52
N TYR A 49 -13.77 -6.32 7.27
CA TYR A 49 -13.65 -5.02 7.94
C TYR A 49 -12.75 -5.14 9.18
N PRO A 50 -11.75 -4.26 9.34
CA PRO A 50 -10.90 -4.24 10.55
C PRO A 50 -11.73 -4.11 11.83
N ASP A 51 -12.71 -3.20 11.85
CA ASP A 51 -13.77 -3.11 12.86
C ASP A 51 -15.08 -2.59 12.22
N ALA A 52 -16.11 -2.37 13.03
CA ALA A 52 -17.44 -1.96 12.58
C ALA A 52 -17.51 -0.50 12.07
N THR A 53 -16.46 0.28 12.22
CA THR A 53 -16.42 1.69 11.76
C THR A 53 -16.05 1.80 10.28
N PHE A 54 -15.48 0.73 9.71
CA PHE A 54 -15.10 0.70 8.31
C PHE A 54 -16.29 0.41 7.39
N LYS A 55 -16.23 0.96 6.18
CA LYS A 55 -17.20 0.71 5.10
C LYS A 55 -16.48 0.55 3.78
N LYS A 56 -17.08 -0.19 2.85
CA LYS A 56 -16.60 -0.32 1.48
C LYS A 56 -16.71 1.02 0.75
N VAL A 57 -15.69 1.40 -0.01
CA VAL A 57 -15.78 2.54 -0.93
C VAL A 57 -16.51 2.11 -2.19
N ALA A 58 -17.55 2.85 -2.55
CA ALA A 58 -18.39 2.54 -3.72
C ALA A 58 -17.55 2.52 -5.01
N GLY A 59 -17.90 1.62 -5.94
CA GLY A 59 -17.23 1.49 -7.23
C GLY A 59 -15.88 0.77 -7.18
N THR A 60 -15.44 0.26 -6.02
CA THR A 60 -14.21 -0.52 -5.90
C THR A 60 -14.48 -2.02 -5.81
N ASN A 61 -13.60 -2.84 -6.34
CA ASN A 61 -13.73 -4.28 -6.46
C ASN A 61 -12.35 -4.97 -6.36
N LEU A 62 -12.32 -6.31 -6.35
CA LEU A 62 -11.06 -7.07 -6.26
C LEU A 62 -10.18 -6.95 -7.50
N ASP A 63 -10.76 -6.68 -8.68
CA ASP A 63 -9.99 -6.65 -9.93
C ASP A 63 -9.29 -5.31 -10.16
N ASP A 64 -9.86 -4.23 -9.64
CA ASP A 64 -9.30 -2.86 -9.81
C ASP A 64 -8.72 -2.28 -8.51
N GLY A 65 -8.73 -3.06 -7.43
CA GLY A 65 -8.33 -2.66 -6.09
C GLY A 65 -9.53 -2.33 -5.22
N LEU A 66 -9.92 -3.29 -4.37
CA LEU A 66 -10.97 -3.13 -3.37
C LEU A 66 -10.53 -2.16 -2.29
N VAL A 67 -11.35 -1.17 -1.98
CA VAL A 67 -11.05 -0.11 -0.99
C VAL A 67 -12.09 -0.09 0.12
N ILE A 68 -11.62 0.04 1.35
CA ILE A 68 -12.42 0.38 2.53
C ILE A 68 -12.01 1.72 3.09
N GLN A 69 -12.90 2.35 3.84
CA GLN A 69 -12.69 3.65 4.47
C GLN A 69 -13.12 3.60 5.93
N ASP A 70 -12.31 4.15 6.84
CA ASP A 70 -12.70 4.35 8.24
C ASP A 70 -13.58 5.61 8.42
N GLU A 71 -14.08 5.83 9.65
CA GLU A 71 -14.92 6.99 10.00
C GLU A 71 -14.20 8.35 9.85
N SER A 72 -12.88 8.37 9.90
CA SER A 72 -12.04 9.56 9.69
C SER A 72 -11.77 9.85 8.22
N GLY A 73 -12.20 8.96 7.32
CA GLY A 73 -11.99 9.09 5.89
C GLY A 73 -10.62 8.57 5.42
N ASN A 74 -9.90 7.81 6.22
CA ASN A 74 -8.71 7.11 5.77
C ASN A 74 -9.11 5.89 4.93
N GLU A 75 -8.42 5.67 3.82
CA GLU A 75 -8.73 4.63 2.85
C GLU A 75 -7.62 3.58 2.79
N TYR A 76 -8.04 2.32 2.64
CA TYR A 76 -7.14 1.17 2.60
C TYR A 76 -7.52 0.23 1.46
N VAL A 77 -6.51 -0.30 0.78
CA VAL A 77 -6.65 -1.22 -0.36
C VAL A 77 -6.38 -2.64 0.11
N TRP A 78 -7.21 -3.59 -0.31
CA TRP A 78 -7.00 -5.01 -0.09
C TRP A 78 -5.88 -5.54 -0.99
N ILE A 79 -4.92 -6.19 -0.40
CA ILE A 79 -3.86 -6.91 -1.09
C ILE A 79 -4.19 -8.39 -1.05
N GLU A 80 -4.58 -8.92 -2.19
CA GLU A 80 -4.95 -10.32 -2.34
C GLU A 80 -3.72 -11.21 -2.43
N VAL A 81 -3.71 -12.26 -1.61
CA VAL A 81 -2.70 -13.30 -1.58
C VAL A 81 -3.44 -14.65 -1.70
N PRO A 82 -3.46 -15.31 -2.87
CA PRO A 82 -4.30 -16.47 -3.09
C PRO A 82 -3.86 -17.64 -2.19
N LYS A 83 -4.79 -18.24 -1.45
CA LYS A 83 -4.51 -19.33 -0.50
C LYS A 83 -4.07 -20.61 -1.19
N SER A 84 -4.41 -20.79 -2.47
CA SER A 84 -3.93 -21.89 -3.32
C SER A 84 -2.41 -21.96 -3.46
N LEU A 85 -1.69 -20.83 -3.22
CA LEU A 85 -0.22 -20.84 -3.23
C LEU A 85 0.38 -21.85 -2.24
N TYR A 86 -0.27 -22.04 -1.08
CA TYR A 86 0.23 -22.96 -0.05
C TYR A 86 0.12 -24.45 -0.44
N ALA A 87 -0.76 -24.78 -1.39
CA ALA A 87 -0.88 -26.12 -1.95
C ALA A 87 0.02 -26.36 -3.19
N ASN A 88 0.63 -25.30 -3.74
CA ASN A 88 1.42 -25.37 -4.95
C ASN A 88 2.87 -25.80 -4.63
N SER A 89 3.31 -26.92 -5.22
CA SER A 89 4.66 -27.47 -5.01
C SER A 89 5.79 -26.53 -5.43
N SER A 90 5.52 -25.57 -6.33
CA SER A 90 6.50 -24.54 -6.70
C SER A 90 6.84 -23.60 -5.55
N TYR A 91 5.95 -23.47 -4.56
CA TYR A 91 6.11 -22.52 -3.45
C TYR A 91 6.28 -23.20 -2.09
N ASN A 92 5.84 -24.46 -1.94
CA ASN A 92 5.84 -25.17 -0.66
C ASN A 92 6.88 -26.29 -0.56
N THR A 93 7.84 -26.34 -1.47
CA THR A 93 8.88 -27.39 -1.47
C THR A 93 10.26 -26.76 -1.46
N GLU A 94 11.11 -27.21 -0.54
CA GLU A 94 12.52 -26.85 -0.48
C GLU A 94 13.38 -28.05 -0.89
N THR A 95 14.37 -27.82 -1.73
CA THR A 95 15.22 -28.86 -2.30
C THR A 95 15.98 -29.69 -1.26
N THR A 96 16.32 -29.08 -0.13
CA THR A 96 17.16 -29.72 0.92
C THR A 96 16.35 -30.25 2.09
N THR A 97 15.24 -29.57 2.47
CA THR A 97 14.46 -29.91 3.67
C THR A 97 13.06 -30.44 3.36
N GLY A 98 12.69 -30.50 2.07
CA GLY A 98 11.43 -31.09 1.63
C GLY A 98 10.19 -30.22 1.82
N ASP A 99 9.15 -30.79 2.41
CA ASP A 99 7.82 -30.17 2.50
C ASP A 99 7.79 -28.95 3.43
N LYS A 100 7.41 -27.81 2.85
CA LYS A 100 7.17 -26.52 3.54
C LYS A 100 5.69 -26.14 3.52
N LYS A 101 4.80 -27.06 3.19
CA LYS A 101 3.36 -26.77 3.23
C LYS A 101 2.91 -26.49 4.66
N PRO A 102 2.30 -25.31 4.92
CA PRO A 102 1.71 -25.03 6.22
C PRO A 102 0.52 -25.97 6.51
N SER A 103 0.39 -26.42 7.73
CA SER A 103 -0.74 -27.21 8.21
C SER A 103 -1.74 -26.41 9.04
N SER A 104 -1.30 -25.25 9.53
CA SER A 104 -2.12 -24.35 10.36
C SER A 104 -1.66 -22.90 10.19
N SER A 105 -2.46 -21.96 10.69
CA SER A 105 -2.12 -20.53 10.72
C SER A 105 -0.99 -20.17 11.70
N THR A 106 -0.50 -21.13 12.49
CA THR A 106 0.64 -20.98 13.40
C THR A 106 1.95 -21.57 12.86
N ASP A 107 1.92 -22.14 11.66
CA ASP A 107 3.13 -22.62 10.96
C ASP A 107 3.88 -21.44 10.30
N TYR A 108 4.21 -20.43 11.10
CA TYR A 108 4.73 -19.13 10.62
C TYR A 108 5.93 -19.26 9.68
N ASP A 109 6.89 -20.10 9.99
CA ASP A 109 8.10 -20.29 9.16
C ASP A 109 7.76 -20.88 7.79
N LYS A 110 6.79 -21.79 7.73
CA LYS A 110 6.34 -22.38 6.47
C LYS A 110 5.48 -21.40 5.66
N ILE A 111 4.62 -20.64 6.34
CA ILE A 111 3.83 -19.58 5.71
C ILE A 111 4.78 -18.55 5.09
N GLU A 112 5.72 -18.02 5.86
CA GLU A 112 6.71 -17.05 5.37
C GLU A 112 7.54 -17.62 4.21
N TYR A 113 7.99 -18.87 4.32
CA TYR A 113 8.70 -19.56 3.24
C TYR A 113 7.90 -19.57 1.92
N CYS A 114 6.63 -19.97 1.99
CA CYS A 114 5.77 -20.01 0.81
C CYS A 114 5.56 -18.62 0.19
N LEU A 115 5.36 -17.59 1.03
CA LEU A 115 5.21 -16.20 0.58
C LEU A 115 6.50 -15.68 -0.07
N HIS A 116 7.67 -16.01 0.48
CA HIS A 116 8.95 -15.67 -0.10
C HIS A 116 9.15 -16.34 -1.47
N LYS A 117 8.77 -17.61 -1.62
CA LYS A 117 8.81 -18.31 -2.90
C LYS A 117 7.83 -17.72 -3.92
N TYR A 118 6.61 -17.39 -3.47
CA TYR A 118 5.61 -16.77 -4.33
C TYR A 118 6.03 -15.39 -4.85
N THR A 119 6.81 -14.65 -4.07
CA THR A 119 7.32 -13.32 -4.39
C THR A 119 8.78 -13.28 -4.81
N ASP A 120 9.41 -14.43 -5.08
CA ASP A 120 10.86 -14.58 -5.32
C ASP A 120 11.41 -13.62 -6.38
N TYR A 121 10.63 -13.36 -7.43
CA TYR A 121 11.00 -12.39 -8.47
C TYR A 121 11.25 -10.98 -7.91
N TYR A 122 10.50 -10.57 -6.87
CA TYR A 122 10.63 -9.28 -6.21
C TYR A 122 11.55 -9.30 -5.00
N ARG A 123 11.91 -10.46 -4.48
CA ARG A 123 12.90 -10.59 -3.39
C ARG A 123 14.34 -10.66 -3.92
N ASN A 124 14.56 -11.37 -4.99
CA ASN A 124 15.75 -11.44 -5.82
C ASN A 124 17.09 -11.28 -5.09
N GLY A 125 17.46 -12.26 -4.28
CA GLY A 125 18.80 -12.39 -3.69
C GLY A 125 19.22 -11.28 -2.74
N THR A 126 18.28 -10.48 -2.24
CA THR A 126 18.60 -9.42 -1.29
C THR A 126 19.03 -10.02 0.05
N LYS A 127 19.98 -9.36 0.69
CA LYS A 127 20.41 -9.70 2.05
C LYS A 127 19.45 -9.16 3.12
N ASN A 128 18.46 -8.36 2.72
CA ASN A 128 17.49 -7.76 3.62
C ASN A 128 16.45 -8.82 3.99
N THR A 129 16.07 -8.85 5.26
CA THR A 129 15.15 -9.85 5.80
C THR A 129 14.19 -9.18 6.79
N ASP A 130 13.02 -9.80 6.99
CA ASP A 130 12.12 -9.43 8.07
C ASP A 130 12.61 -10.02 9.39
N THR A 131 13.81 -9.59 9.79
CA THR A 131 14.48 -9.98 11.04
C THR A 131 14.56 -8.77 11.96
N TYR A 132 14.26 -8.98 13.22
CA TYR A 132 14.40 -7.93 14.22
C TYR A 132 15.85 -7.44 14.30
N TYR A 133 16.02 -6.13 14.33
CA TYR A 133 17.33 -5.50 14.47
C TYR A 133 17.54 -4.93 15.88
N SER A 134 16.74 -3.92 16.26
CA SER A 134 16.81 -3.29 17.57
C SER A 134 15.56 -2.46 17.88
N ASP A 135 15.29 -2.21 19.16
CA ASP A 135 14.20 -1.35 19.62
C ASP A 135 14.34 0.08 19.07
N ALA A 136 15.57 0.60 19.07
CA ALA A 136 15.83 1.95 18.60
C ALA A 136 15.53 2.13 17.10
N ALA A 137 15.78 1.09 16.30
CA ALA A 137 15.53 1.12 14.85
C ALA A 137 14.05 0.97 14.51
N THR A 138 13.37 0.02 15.13
CA THR A 138 12.00 -0.38 14.75
C THR A 138 10.92 0.28 15.61
N GLY A 139 11.25 0.81 16.80
CA GLY A 139 10.27 1.27 17.78
C GLY A 139 9.49 0.12 18.45
N LEU A 140 9.99 -1.12 18.34
CA LEU A 140 9.40 -2.34 18.86
C LEU A 140 10.45 -3.13 19.63
N THR A 141 10.07 -3.75 20.74
CA THR A 141 10.90 -4.79 21.34
C THR A 141 10.93 -6.04 20.46
N SER A 142 11.91 -6.91 20.63
CA SER A 142 12.02 -8.17 19.88
C SER A 142 10.74 -9.01 19.97
N ALA A 143 10.14 -9.10 21.17
CA ALA A 143 8.89 -9.82 21.37
C ALA A 143 7.71 -9.19 20.61
N GLN A 144 7.60 -7.86 20.62
CA GLN A 144 6.56 -7.13 19.89
C GLN A 144 6.74 -7.30 18.37
N TYR A 145 7.96 -7.20 17.85
CA TYR A 145 8.29 -7.41 16.45
C TYR A 145 7.88 -8.81 15.98
N THR A 146 8.30 -9.84 16.74
CA THR A 146 7.98 -11.24 16.44
C THR A 146 6.48 -11.47 16.44
N LYS A 147 5.77 -11.00 17.48
CA LYS A 147 4.31 -11.13 17.57
C LYS A 147 3.62 -10.43 16.39
N LEU A 148 4.02 -9.20 16.07
CA LEU A 148 3.45 -8.43 14.98
C LEU A 148 3.62 -9.12 13.63
N LYS A 149 4.81 -9.67 13.36
CA LYS A 149 5.08 -10.47 12.16
C LYS A 149 4.20 -11.72 12.10
N GLN A 150 4.06 -12.43 13.21
CA GLN A 150 3.19 -13.61 13.31
C GLN A 150 1.72 -13.28 13.01
N GLU A 151 1.21 -12.16 13.52
CA GLU A 151 -0.17 -11.72 13.24
C GLU A 151 -0.37 -11.36 11.75
N VAL A 152 0.61 -10.73 11.11
CA VAL A 152 0.58 -10.50 9.66
C VAL A 152 0.52 -11.81 8.88
N LEU A 153 1.42 -12.77 9.18
CA LEU A 153 1.48 -14.06 8.49
C LEU A 153 0.19 -14.86 8.69
N LYS A 154 -0.35 -14.85 9.91
CA LYS A 154 -1.63 -15.46 10.24
C LYS A 154 -2.77 -14.86 9.43
N SER A 155 -2.89 -13.52 9.42
CA SER A 155 -3.93 -12.81 8.66
C SER A 155 -3.89 -13.16 7.16
N ILE A 156 -2.69 -13.19 6.57
CA ILE A 156 -2.51 -13.57 5.17
C ILE A 156 -2.96 -15.02 4.94
N TYR A 157 -2.56 -15.95 5.80
CA TYR A 157 -2.91 -17.36 5.67
C TYR A 157 -4.43 -17.61 5.82
N GLU A 158 -5.05 -17.01 6.85
CA GLU A 158 -6.47 -17.23 7.18
C GLU A 158 -7.41 -16.49 6.22
N ASN A 159 -7.06 -15.26 5.82
CA ASN A 159 -7.95 -14.40 5.05
C ASN A 159 -7.58 -14.29 3.57
N GLY A 160 -6.41 -14.76 3.17
CA GLY A 160 -5.92 -14.60 1.79
C GLY A 160 -5.59 -13.13 1.47
N GLY A 161 -5.05 -12.38 2.46
CA GLY A 161 -4.64 -11.00 2.24
C GLY A 161 -4.56 -10.13 3.49
N PHE A 162 -4.34 -8.84 3.25
CA PHE A 162 -4.24 -7.78 4.25
C PHE A 162 -4.56 -6.42 3.63
N TRP A 163 -4.74 -5.39 4.46
CA TRP A 163 -4.98 -4.03 4.00
C TRP A 163 -3.72 -3.18 4.06
N ILE A 164 -3.55 -2.28 3.08
CA ILE A 164 -2.54 -1.22 3.14
C ILE A 164 -3.19 0.14 2.89
N GLY A 165 -2.59 1.21 3.39
CA GLY A 165 -3.02 2.57 3.06
C GLY A 165 -3.12 2.76 1.55
N ARG A 166 -4.26 3.28 1.08
CA ARG A 166 -4.46 3.65 -0.33
C ARG A 166 -3.45 4.68 -0.78
N TYR A 167 -3.06 5.55 0.14
CA TYR A 167 -2.10 6.63 -0.02
C TYR A 167 -0.91 6.42 0.91
N GLU A 168 0.22 7.05 0.59
CA GLU A 168 1.29 7.27 1.56
C GLU A 168 0.72 7.86 2.86
N ALA A 169 1.36 7.59 3.98
CA ALA A 169 1.00 8.26 5.22
C ALA A 169 1.15 9.76 5.08
N GLY A 170 0.10 10.47 5.44
CA GLY A 170 0.02 11.91 5.29
C GLY A 170 -0.31 12.64 6.59
N VAL A 171 -0.12 13.95 6.58
CA VAL A 171 -0.39 14.86 7.69
C VAL A 171 -0.90 16.20 7.16
N THR A 172 -1.75 16.89 7.94
CA THR A 172 -2.36 18.16 7.52
C THR A 172 -1.43 19.37 7.56
N THR A 173 -0.32 19.27 8.30
CA THR A 173 0.73 20.32 8.38
C THR A 173 2.01 19.79 7.80
N ASN A 174 2.56 20.47 6.80
CA ASN A 174 3.85 20.10 6.23
C ASN A 174 4.95 20.11 7.31
N ARG A 175 5.70 19.02 7.38
CA ARG A 175 6.81 18.90 8.32
C ARG A 175 8.12 19.39 7.70
N THR A 176 9.01 19.84 8.59
CA THR A 176 10.34 20.33 8.27
C THR A 176 11.38 19.66 9.16
N GLU A 177 12.66 19.84 8.85
CA GLU A 177 13.75 19.29 9.64
C GLU A 177 13.78 19.83 11.09
N SER A 178 13.27 21.05 11.30
CA SER A 178 13.22 21.67 12.62
C SER A 178 12.06 21.20 13.50
N ASP A 179 11.11 20.43 12.94
CA ASP A 179 10.00 19.92 13.72
C ASP A 179 10.46 18.82 14.67
N GLY A 180 10.04 18.91 15.92
CA GLY A 180 10.34 17.92 16.96
C GLY A 180 9.71 16.54 16.68
N THR A 181 9.72 15.70 17.69
CA THR A 181 9.14 14.34 17.63
C THR A 181 7.69 14.37 17.15
N PRO A 182 7.32 13.59 16.12
CA PRO A 182 5.99 13.58 15.57
C PRO A 182 5.00 12.93 16.54
N THR A 183 3.83 13.53 16.71
CA THR A 183 2.78 13.04 17.62
C THR A 183 1.41 12.83 16.96
N VAL A 184 1.20 13.46 15.80
CA VAL A 184 -0.07 13.41 15.07
C VAL A 184 -0.23 12.05 14.40
N ALA A 185 -1.42 11.45 14.50
CA ALA A 185 -1.71 10.19 13.81
C ALA A 185 -1.61 10.34 12.29
N PRO A 186 -1.04 9.34 11.58
CA PRO A 186 -0.95 9.39 10.13
C PRO A 186 -2.33 9.26 9.49
N LEU A 187 -2.50 9.92 8.35
CA LEU A 187 -3.69 9.84 7.52
C LEU A 187 -3.37 9.02 6.26
N SER A 188 -4.35 8.26 5.78
CA SER A 188 -4.31 7.60 4.47
C SER A 188 -5.44 8.13 3.60
N LYS A 189 -5.29 9.34 3.09
CA LYS A 189 -6.27 9.99 2.21
C LYS A 189 -5.64 11.04 1.32
N ALA A 190 -6.30 11.32 0.18
CA ALA A 190 -5.91 12.42 -0.68
C ALA A 190 -6.30 13.77 -0.06
N GLY A 191 -5.47 14.78 -0.29
CA GLY A 191 -5.79 16.16 0.03
C GLY A 191 -6.48 16.89 -1.11
N THR A 192 -7.02 18.09 -0.78
CA THR A 192 -7.46 19.10 -1.76
C THR A 192 -6.51 20.30 -1.72
N VAL A 193 -6.76 21.30 -2.57
CA VAL A 193 -5.99 22.54 -2.52
C VAL A 193 -6.18 23.27 -1.18
N GLU A 194 -7.41 23.28 -0.68
CA GLU A 194 -7.79 23.99 0.57
C GLU A 194 -7.43 23.18 1.82
N LYS A 195 -7.44 21.84 1.70
CA LYS A 195 -7.13 20.90 2.76
C LYS A 195 -6.07 19.91 2.29
N PRO A 196 -4.84 20.38 2.04
CA PRO A 196 -3.77 19.49 1.57
C PRO A 196 -3.39 18.46 2.62
N ILE A 197 -3.03 17.26 2.16
CA ILE A 197 -2.42 16.23 2.98
C ILE A 197 -1.00 16.04 2.47
N TYR A 198 -0.05 16.45 3.27
CA TYR A 198 1.38 16.40 2.94
C TYR A 198 1.94 15.01 3.27
N PRO A 199 2.85 14.43 2.46
CA PRO A 199 3.57 13.22 2.85
C PRO A 199 4.18 13.38 4.25
N TYR A 200 4.04 12.36 5.08
CA TYR A 200 4.51 12.37 6.47
C TYR A 200 6.02 12.10 6.51
N THR A 201 6.79 13.08 6.15
CA THR A 201 8.25 13.05 6.11
C THR A 201 8.89 13.57 7.41
N TYR A 202 10.23 13.63 7.45
CA TYR A 202 11.00 14.04 8.64
C TYR A 202 10.65 13.21 9.89
N VAL A 203 10.53 11.92 9.69
CA VAL A 203 10.33 10.91 10.74
C VAL A 203 11.42 9.85 10.64
N THR A 204 11.76 9.21 11.76
CA THR A 204 12.57 7.98 11.75
C THR A 204 11.66 6.77 11.57
N CYS A 205 12.23 5.61 11.23
CA CYS A 205 11.48 4.36 11.13
C CYS A 205 10.75 4.03 12.43
N SER A 206 11.43 4.15 13.58
CA SER A 206 10.83 3.89 14.90
C SER A 206 9.70 4.86 15.25
N GLN A 207 9.82 6.14 14.86
CA GLN A 207 8.75 7.12 15.02
C GLN A 207 7.55 6.78 14.14
N ALA A 208 7.79 6.43 12.87
CA ALA A 208 6.76 6.01 11.93
C ALA A 208 6.01 4.75 12.43
N GLN A 209 6.74 3.74 12.92
CA GLN A 209 6.15 2.55 13.53
C GLN A 209 5.31 2.88 14.78
N THR A 210 5.83 3.74 15.65
CA THR A 210 5.11 4.17 16.86
C THR A 210 3.80 4.89 16.51
N LEU A 211 3.83 5.79 15.52
CA LEU A 211 2.63 6.49 15.05
C LEU A 211 1.62 5.53 14.43
N THR A 212 2.09 4.60 13.63
CA THR A 212 1.25 3.60 12.97
C THR A 212 0.58 2.69 13.98
N SER A 213 1.33 2.18 14.98
CA SER A 213 0.79 1.30 16.02
C SER A 213 -0.33 1.95 16.85
N LYS A 214 -0.33 3.27 16.98
CA LYS A 214 -1.37 4.00 17.71
C LYS A 214 -2.75 3.91 17.05
N LEU A 215 -2.83 3.69 15.73
CA LEU A 215 -4.10 3.61 14.99
C LEU A 215 -4.95 2.42 15.44
N SER A 216 -4.33 1.34 15.92
CA SER A 216 -5.01 0.13 16.37
C SER A 216 -5.08 0.01 17.91
N THR A 217 -4.66 1.02 18.67
CA THR A 217 -4.72 0.98 20.12
C THR A 217 -6.17 0.82 20.62
N GLY A 218 -6.45 -0.27 21.34
CA GLY A 218 -7.79 -0.60 21.85
C GLY A 218 -8.76 -1.08 20.75
N LYS A 219 -8.27 -1.42 19.55
CA LYS A 219 -9.06 -1.95 18.43
C LYS A 219 -8.92 -3.48 18.31
N SER A 220 -9.77 -4.08 17.48
CA SER A 220 -9.77 -5.53 17.19
C SER A 220 -8.87 -5.93 16.02
N TYR A 221 -8.04 -5.03 15.55
CA TYR A 221 -7.08 -5.23 14.46
C TYR A 221 -5.72 -4.66 14.83
N ASN A 222 -4.70 -5.03 14.08
CA ASN A 222 -3.35 -4.51 14.22
C ASN A 222 -3.03 -3.48 13.14
N SER A 223 -2.16 -2.54 13.44
CA SER A 223 -1.61 -1.59 12.46
C SER A 223 -0.09 -1.47 12.64
N SER A 224 0.63 -1.45 11.52
CA SER A 224 2.09 -1.32 11.50
C SER A 224 2.60 -0.73 10.20
N LEU A 225 3.89 -0.42 10.16
CA LEU A 225 4.61 -0.38 8.89
C LEU A 225 4.56 -1.75 8.22
N MET A 226 4.71 -1.80 6.90
CA MET A 226 4.81 -3.07 6.18
C MET A 226 6.12 -3.77 6.52
N PHE A 227 6.07 -5.11 6.61
CA PHE A 227 7.26 -5.96 6.50
C PHE A 227 7.71 -6.03 5.02
N GLY A 228 8.95 -6.42 4.79
CA GLY A 228 9.47 -6.57 3.44
C GLY A 228 8.67 -7.57 2.60
N VAL A 229 8.23 -8.68 3.20
CA VAL A 229 7.35 -9.66 2.54
C VAL A 229 6.01 -9.03 2.12
N GLN A 230 5.44 -8.11 2.91
CA GLN A 230 4.20 -7.43 2.53
C GLN A 230 4.41 -6.52 1.32
N TRP A 231 5.52 -5.77 1.25
CA TRP A 231 5.83 -4.97 0.08
C TRP A 231 5.97 -5.82 -1.19
N ASP A 232 6.71 -6.93 -1.09
CA ASP A 232 6.88 -7.86 -2.20
C ASP A 232 5.54 -8.47 -2.64
N LEU A 233 4.63 -8.76 -1.70
CA LEU A 233 3.26 -9.20 -1.98
C LEU A 233 2.41 -8.12 -2.66
N VAL A 234 2.58 -6.83 -2.32
CA VAL A 234 1.90 -5.72 -3.01
C VAL A 234 2.30 -5.70 -4.49
N LEU A 235 3.59 -5.81 -4.78
CA LEU A 235 4.07 -5.86 -6.17
C LEU A 235 3.53 -7.08 -6.91
N LYS A 236 3.52 -8.23 -6.25
CA LYS A 236 2.98 -9.47 -6.81
C LYS A 236 1.48 -9.41 -7.06
N HIS A 237 0.72 -8.78 -6.15
CA HIS A 237 -0.70 -8.51 -6.32
C HIS A 237 -0.97 -7.66 -7.57
N ILE A 238 -0.25 -6.55 -7.73
CA ILE A 238 -0.35 -5.70 -8.91
C ILE A 238 -0.02 -6.51 -10.18
N GLU A 239 1.07 -7.27 -10.19
CA GLU A 239 1.45 -8.13 -11.31
C GLU A 239 0.30 -9.07 -11.71
N VAL A 240 -0.22 -9.83 -10.76
CA VAL A 240 -1.28 -10.82 -11.01
C VAL A 240 -2.54 -10.17 -11.57
N LYS A 241 -2.97 -9.05 -10.99
CA LYS A 241 -4.19 -8.34 -11.42
C LYS A 241 -4.02 -7.68 -12.79
N GLU A 242 -2.89 -7.06 -13.06
CA GLU A 242 -2.64 -6.44 -14.37
C GLU A 242 -2.50 -7.50 -15.49
N VAL A 243 -1.88 -8.65 -15.18
CA VAL A 243 -1.82 -9.78 -16.13
C VAL A 243 -3.22 -10.33 -16.41
N ALA A 244 -4.08 -10.45 -15.39
CA ALA A 244 -5.46 -10.88 -15.56
C ALA A 244 -6.30 -9.92 -16.44
N LYS A 245 -5.92 -8.64 -16.49
CA LYS A 245 -6.49 -7.63 -17.41
C LYS A 245 -5.90 -7.67 -18.82
N GLY A 246 -4.98 -8.59 -19.12
CA GLY A 246 -4.38 -8.78 -20.44
C GLY A 246 -3.06 -8.03 -20.66
N ILE A 247 -2.48 -7.43 -19.63
CA ILE A 247 -1.14 -6.85 -19.73
C ILE A 247 -0.11 -8.00 -19.76
N ALA A 248 0.82 -7.96 -20.69
CA ALA A 248 1.88 -8.96 -20.78
C ALA A 248 2.74 -8.98 -19.51
N LEU A 249 3.09 -10.18 -19.02
CA LEU A 249 3.83 -10.39 -17.77
C LEU A 249 5.15 -9.63 -17.74
N ASP A 250 5.93 -9.66 -18.81
CA ASP A 250 7.20 -8.95 -18.92
C ASP A 250 7.03 -7.43 -18.87
N THR A 251 5.94 -6.91 -19.45
CA THR A 251 5.59 -5.49 -19.43
C THR A 251 5.32 -5.02 -18.00
N ILE A 252 4.47 -5.75 -17.26
CA ILE A 252 4.16 -5.34 -15.87
C ILE A 252 5.36 -5.57 -14.93
N GLN A 253 6.11 -6.65 -15.11
CA GLN A 253 7.32 -6.90 -14.35
C GLN A 253 8.36 -5.80 -14.57
N LYS A 254 8.55 -5.34 -15.81
CA LYS A 254 9.41 -4.20 -16.12
C LYS A 254 8.92 -2.94 -15.43
N ALA A 255 7.62 -2.63 -15.50
CA ALA A 255 7.02 -1.45 -14.89
C ALA A 255 7.16 -1.43 -13.35
N LEU A 256 7.17 -2.59 -12.70
CA LEU A 256 7.29 -2.68 -11.25
C LEU A 256 8.74 -2.72 -10.76
N LYS A 257 9.65 -3.39 -11.51
CA LYS A 257 11.00 -3.72 -11.03
C LYS A 257 12.12 -2.96 -11.71
N SER A 258 11.94 -2.54 -12.96
CA SER A 258 13.03 -1.97 -13.76
C SER A 258 12.82 -0.52 -14.14
N ASP A 259 11.58 -0.10 -14.38
CA ASP A 259 11.26 1.25 -14.81
C ASP A 259 9.81 1.61 -14.49
N SER A 260 9.61 2.35 -13.41
CA SER A 260 8.29 2.80 -12.97
C SER A 260 7.93 4.21 -13.43
N THR A 261 8.72 4.83 -14.31
CA THR A 261 8.50 6.20 -14.81
C THR A 261 7.08 6.42 -15.34
N GLY A 262 6.49 5.42 -15.98
CA GLY A 262 5.16 5.53 -16.64
C GLY A 262 3.95 5.57 -15.68
N TRP A 263 4.14 5.43 -14.35
CA TRP A 263 3.04 5.39 -13.39
C TRP A 263 3.38 5.93 -12.00
N GLY A 264 4.46 6.68 -11.88
CA GLY A 264 4.93 7.23 -10.61
C GLY A 264 5.40 8.67 -10.69
N ASN A 265 5.52 9.33 -9.55
CA ASN A 265 6.08 10.66 -9.48
C ASN A 265 7.62 10.60 -9.44
N TYR A 266 8.23 10.78 -10.61
CA TYR A 266 9.67 10.80 -10.83
C TYR A 266 10.09 12.05 -11.62
N ASN A 267 11.37 12.44 -11.55
CA ASN A 267 11.86 13.61 -12.26
C ASN A 267 11.89 13.44 -13.80
N ASP A 268 11.85 12.21 -14.28
CA ASP A 268 11.77 11.85 -15.69
C ASP A 268 10.36 11.40 -16.12
N ALA A 269 9.37 11.48 -15.21
CA ALA A 269 7.97 11.13 -15.50
C ALA A 269 7.19 12.32 -16.04
N SER A 270 6.11 12.00 -16.75
CA SER A 270 5.13 12.95 -17.25
C SER A 270 3.74 12.52 -16.79
N PHE A 271 3.05 13.35 -16.04
CA PHE A 271 1.73 13.09 -15.52
C PHE A 271 0.97 14.38 -15.21
N THR A 272 -0.34 14.28 -15.02
CA THR A 272 -1.22 15.40 -14.67
C THR A 272 -1.48 15.43 -13.17
N ILE A 273 -1.37 16.60 -12.54
CA ILE A 273 -1.85 16.81 -11.18
C ILE A 273 -3.36 17.06 -11.24
N ASN A 274 -4.14 16.30 -10.49
CA ASN A 274 -5.59 16.37 -10.48
C ASN A 274 -6.15 17.11 -9.26
N ARG A 275 -5.37 17.21 -8.18
CA ARG A 275 -5.77 17.82 -6.88
C ARG A 275 -4.57 18.21 -6.03
N GLY A 276 -4.83 18.90 -4.92
CA GLY A 276 -3.82 19.15 -3.89
C GLY A 276 -2.77 20.20 -4.28
N LYS A 277 -1.54 19.98 -3.86
CA LYS A 277 -0.42 20.90 -4.04
C LYS A 277 0.85 20.15 -4.40
N TYR A 278 1.85 20.90 -4.88
CA TYR A 278 3.20 20.41 -5.11
C TYR A 278 4.25 21.37 -4.59
N ALA A 279 5.43 20.86 -4.30
CA ALA A 279 6.61 21.65 -3.93
C ALA A 279 7.79 21.25 -4.83
N ASP A 280 8.58 22.24 -5.27
CA ASP A 280 9.70 22.01 -6.15
C ASP A 280 10.92 21.45 -5.39
N TRP A 281 11.58 20.49 -6.02
CA TRP A 281 12.95 20.10 -5.70
C TRP A 281 13.92 20.82 -6.65
N THR A 282 14.93 21.45 -6.08
CA THR A 282 15.98 22.09 -6.86
C THR A 282 17.32 21.79 -6.19
N ASN A 283 18.28 21.22 -6.93
CA ASN A 283 19.59 20.82 -6.42
C ASN A 283 19.49 19.95 -5.14
N ALA A 284 18.59 18.94 -5.15
CA ALA A 284 18.29 18.07 -4.02
C ALA A 284 17.74 18.77 -2.76
N SER A 285 17.28 20.00 -2.89
CA SER A 285 16.64 20.74 -1.80
C SER A 285 15.16 20.91 -2.07
N LEU A 286 14.31 20.52 -1.12
CA LEU A 286 12.88 20.71 -1.19
C LEU A 286 12.51 22.15 -0.86
N SER A 287 11.71 22.77 -1.73
CA SER A 287 11.11 24.08 -1.46
C SER A 287 10.19 24.02 -0.25
N THR A 288 10.20 25.03 0.57
CA THR A 288 9.24 25.21 1.67
C THR A 288 7.88 25.71 1.18
N THR A 289 7.82 26.18 -0.08
CA THR A 289 6.60 26.71 -0.71
C THR A 289 5.88 25.59 -1.44
N TRP A 290 4.59 25.41 -1.11
CA TRP A 290 3.70 24.46 -1.77
C TRP A 290 2.74 25.21 -2.68
N THR A 291 2.84 24.95 -3.98
CA THR A 291 2.04 25.58 -5.03
C THR A 291 0.74 24.82 -5.20
N PRO A 292 -0.42 25.49 -5.12
CA PRO A 292 -1.72 24.89 -5.41
C PRO A 292 -1.79 24.36 -6.85
N TYR A 293 -2.43 23.20 -7.03
CA TYR A 293 -2.90 22.76 -8.31
C TYR A 293 -3.89 23.79 -8.88
N ASN A 294 -3.76 24.13 -10.16
CA ASN A 294 -4.61 25.11 -10.82
C ASN A 294 -5.24 24.52 -12.08
N GLN A 295 -6.54 24.36 -12.09
CA GLN A 295 -7.30 23.79 -13.22
C GLN A 295 -7.33 24.68 -14.47
N THR A 296 -7.13 26.00 -14.33
CA THR A 296 -7.33 26.96 -15.44
C THR A 296 -6.09 27.17 -16.30
N THR A 297 -4.94 26.99 -15.77
CA THR A 297 -3.74 26.81 -16.55
C THR A 297 -3.62 25.31 -16.74
N SER A 298 -3.55 24.82 -17.94
CA SER A 298 -3.09 23.46 -18.17
C SER A 298 -1.74 23.30 -17.42
N ASN A 299 -1.83 23.24 -16.14
CA ASN A 299 -0.81 22.80 -15.20
C ASN A 299 -0.63 21.33 -15.46
N ASN A 300 -0.51 21.09 -16.70
CA ASN A 300 0.13 19.94 -17.20
C ASN A 300 1.51 20.07 -16.61
N PHE A 301 1.64 19.46 -15.47
CA PHE A 301 2.89 19.14 -14.87
C PHE A 301 3.83 18.52 -15.92
N VAL A 302 3.27 17.97 -17.00
CA VAL A 302 3.96 17.64 -18.23
C VAL A 302 4.95 18.71 -18.67
N ASN A 303 4.59 19.98 -18.60
CA ASN A 303 5.52 21.05 -18.96
C ASN A 303 6.65 21.20 -17.94
N VAL A 304 6.37 20.97 -16.68
CA VAL A 304 7.37 21.02 -15.62
C VAL A 304 8.20 19.74 -15.62
N SER A 305 7.58 18.57 -15.80
CA SER A 305 8.33 17.31 -15.90
C SER A 305 9.11 17.22 -17.21
N SER A 306 8.61 17.79 -18.32
CA SER A 306 9.38 17.90 -19.56
C SER A 306 10.58 18.80 -19.41
N VAL A 307 10.45 19.91 -18.69
CA VAL A 307 11.58 20.78 -18.34
C VAL A 307 12.57 20.04 -17.45
N LYS A 308 12.08 19.18 -16.55
CA LYS A 308 12.93 18.39 -15.66
C LYS A 308 13.65 17.24 -16.32
N GLN A 309 13.09 16.65 -17.38
CA GLN A 309 13.81 15.67 -18.17
C GLN A 309 15.09 16.22 -18.81
N VAL A 310 15.15 17.53 -18.99
CA VAL A 310 16.35 18.23 -19.50
C VAL A 310 17.32 18.55 -18.36
N GLN A 311 16.89 18.46 -17.11
CA GLN A 311 17.72 18.76 -15.96
C GLN A 311 18.40 17.47 -15.49
N SER A 312 19.70 17.47 -15.55
CA SER A 312 20.50 16.40 -14.97
C SER A 312 20.45 16.51 -13.45
N GLY A 313 20.20 15.43 -12.77
CA GLY A 313 20.45 15.34 -11.34
C GLY A 313 19.23 15.33 -10.46
N SER A 314 19.16 16.24 -9.50
CA SER A 314 18.35 16.09 -8.29
C SER A 314 17.10 16.96 -8.27
N ASP A 315 16.62 17.40 -9.42
CA ASP A 315 15.45 18.25 -9.51
C ASP A 315 14.18 17.40 -9.69
N GLY A 316 13.09 17.83 -9.10
CA GLY A 316 11.86 17.09 -9.11
C GLY A 316 10.70 17.91 -8.56
N ILE A 317 9.57 17.28 -8.29
CA ILE A 317 8.54 17.83 -7.42
C ILE A 317 8.06 16.80 -6.43
N LEU A 318 7.73 17.25 -5.25
CA LEU A 318 7.00 16.46 -4.27
C LEU A 318 5.50 16.80 -4.37
N LEU A 319 4.66 15.79 -4.42
CA LEU A 319 3.20 15.95 -4.43
C LEU A 319 2.62 15.76 -3.03
N THR A 320 1.49 16.44 -2.75
CA THR A 320 0.60 16.01 -1.67
C THR A 320 0.04 14.63 -1.99
N THR A 321 -0.30 13.83 -0.96
CA THR A 321 -0.74 12.44 -1.12
C THR A 321 -1.92 12.30 -2.09
N GLY A 322 -1.79 11.39 -3.06
CA GLY A 322 -2.82 11.12 -4.04
C GLY A 322 -3.14 12.28 -4.99
N ALA A 323 -2.19 13.19 -5.24
CA ALA A 323 -2.44 14.36 -6.06
C ALA A 323 -2.59 14.07 -7.55
N SER A 324 -2.08 12.94 -8.05
CA SER A 324 -2.21 12.52 -9.44
C SER A 324 -2.90 11.18 -9.58
N ASP A 325 -3.93 11.11 -10.44
CA ASP A 325 -4.61 9.86 -10.76
C ASP A 325 -3.79 8.94 -11.67
N GLU A 326 -2.73 9.46 -12.27
CA GLU A 326 -1.79 8.69 -13.09
C GLU A 326 -0.71 8.01 -12.24
N CYS A 327 -0.47 8.51 -11.00
CA CYS A 327 0.50 7.93 -10.06
C CYS A 327 -0.12 6.82 -9.21
N LYS A 328 -0.85 5.88 -9.83
CA LYS A 328 -1.49 4.76 -9.12
C LYS A 328 -1.52 3.47 -9.94
N LYS A 329 -1.56 2.34 -9.24
CA LYS A 329 -1.96 1.03 -9.74
C LYS A 329 -2.83 0.33 -8.71
N MET A 330 -3.86 -0.39 -9.16
CA MET A 330 -4.77 -1.14 -8.27
C MET A 330 -5.32 -0.29 -7.12
N ASN A 331 -5.67 0.96 -7.39
CA ASN A 331 -6.08 1.94 -6.38
C ASN A 331 -5.01 2.30 -5.32
N ILE A 332 -3.77 1.88 -5.47
CA ILE A 332 -2.65 2.24 -4.60
C ILE A 332 -1.92 3.43 -5.24
N TYR A 333 -1.96 4.57 -4.57
CA TYR A 333 -1.31 5.81 -5.01
C TYR A 333 0.12 5.89 -4.50
N ASP A 334 0.98 6.53 -5.27
CA ASP A 334 2.33 6.96 -4.89
C ASP A 334 3.26 5.82 -4.39
N LEU A 335 2.95 4.54 -4.75
CA LEU A 335 3.83 3.41 -4.46
C LEU A 335 5.12 3.47 -5.29
N ALA A 336 5.08 4.19 -6.39
CA ALA A 336 6.19 4.45 -7.29
C ALA A 336 6.55 5.93 -7.26
N GLY A 337 7.72 6.27 -6.76
CA GLY A 337 8.16 7.66 -6.66
C GLY A 337 7.57 8.40 -5.46
N ASN A 338 7.39 9.70 -5.58
CA ASN A 338 7.00 10.66 -4.56
C ASN A 338 7.93 10.64 -3.34
N VAL A 339 7.67 9.84 -2.30
CA VAL A 339 8.63 9.58 -1.22
C VAL A 339 8.91 8.09 -1.07
N ARG A 340 10.10 7.74 -0.65
CA ARG A 340 10.41 6.37 -0.21
C ARG A 340 9.62 6.07 1.06
N GLU A 341 9.31 4.79 1.27
CA GLU A 341 8.49 4.36 2.40
C GLU A 341 9.26 3.40 3.29
N PHE A 342 9.39 3.75 4.59
CA PHE A 342 9.96 2.86 5.59
C PHE A 342 9.19 1.56 5.69
N THR A 343 9.94 0.47 5.87
CA THR A 343 9.43 -0.86 6.20
C THR A 343 10.12 -1.40 7.45
N LEU A 344 9.55 -2.46 8.03
CA LEU A 344 10.18 -3.22 9.12
C LEU A 344 11.18 -4.27 8.60
N GLU A 345 11.51 -4.23 7.30
CA GLU A 345 12.57 -5.04 6.72
C GLU A 345 13.93 -4.55 7.20
N SER A 346 14.76 -5.45 7.71
CA SER A 346 16.09 -5.09 8.18
C SER A 346 17.11 -5.10 7.06
N THR A 347 18.06 -4.17 7.13
CA THR A 347 19.25 -4.12 6.29
C THR A 347 20.46 -4.69 7.04
N ASN A 348 21.59 -4.83 6.36
CA ASN A 348 22.86 -5.18 6.98
C ASN A 348 23.64 -3.95 7.47
N ASP A 349 23.09 -2.77 7.33
CA ASP A 349 23.73 -1.50 7.71
C ASP A 349 23.30 -1.09 9.11
N SER A 350 24.25 -0.97 10.03
CA SER A 350 23.97 -0.59 11.42
C SER A 350 23.47 0.85 11.57
N ASP A 351 23.84 1.73 10.64
CA ASP A 351 23.45 3.14 10.68
C ASP A 351 22.08 3.37 10.01
N ALA A 352 21.66 2.43 9.16
CA ALA A 352 20.39 2.46 8.43
C ALA A 352 19.68 1.08 8.45
N PRO A 353 19.32 0.57 9.62
CA PRO A 353 18.87 -0.82 9.79
C PRO A 353 17.48 -1.10 9.23
N CYS A 354 16.65 -0.09 8.93
CA CYS A 354 15.34 -0.26 8.29
C CYS A 354 15.46 0.03 6.79
N ALA A 355 14.97 -0.90 5.97
CA ALA A 355 14.87 -0.67 4.54
C ALA A 355 13.77 0.34 4.22
N ASP A 356 14.06 1.25 3.31
CA ASP A 356 13.05 2.04 2.62
C ASP A 356 12.79 1.47 1.21
N ARG A 357 11.55 1.57 0.76
CA ARG A 357 11.05 0.96 -0.47
C ARG A 357 10.46 2.03 -1.41
N GLY A 358 10.29 1.63 -2.68
CA GLY A 358 9.80 2.55 -3.70
C GLY A 358 10.84 3.55 -4.17
N GLY A 359 10.38 4.56 -4.89
CA GLY A 359 11.22 5.59 -5.47
C GLY A 359 11.08 6.95 -4.79
N ILE A 360 11.73 7.95 -5.36
CA ILE A 360 11.65 9.35 -4.91
C ILE A 360 11.45 10.29 -6.08
N SER A 361 10.75 11.38 -5.84
CA SER A 361 10.32 12.33 -6.87
C SER A 361 11.44 13.05 -7.63
N TYR A 362 12.63 13.24 -7.04
CA TYR A 362 13.75 13.93 -7.67
C TYR A 362 14.76 12.98 -8.35
N MET A 363 14.39 11.72 -8.55
CA MET A 363 15.20 10.73 -9.27
C MET A 363 14.37 10.06 -10.36
N GLY A 364 15.06 9.38 -11.28
CA GLY A 364 14.40 8.68 -12.39
C GLY A 364 13.76 7.36 -11.98
N GLY A 365 12.64 7.01 -12.62
CA GLY A 365 11.88 5.80 -12.32
C GLY A 365 12.56 4.50 -12.73
N SER A 366 13.53 4.57 -13.63
CA SER A 366 14.39 3.41 -13.96
C SER A 366 15.51 3.20 -12.93
N ARG A 367 15.93 4.24 -12.22
CA ARG A 367 16.96 4.15 -11.18
C ARG A 367 16.37 3.69 -9.84
N PHE A 368 15.16 4.15 -9.52
CA PHE A 368 14.46 3.85 -8.27
C PHE A 368 13.01 3.42 -8.53
N PRO A 369 12.79 2.26 -9.18
CA PRO A 369 11.45 1.77 -9.46
C PRO A 369 10.69 1.40 -8.17
N ALA A 370 9.40 1.10 -8.27
CA ALA A 370 8.56 0.69 -7.13
C ALA A 370 9.14 -0.50 -6.34
N PHE A 371 9.84 -1.39 -7.02
CA PHE A 371 10.60 -2.50 -6.42
C PHE A 371 11.75 -2.02 -5.54
N ASN A 372 12.27 -0.81 -5.76
CA ASN A 372 13.52 -0.37 -5.16
C ASN A 372 13.55 -0.64 -3.65
N ARG A 373 14.69 -1.12 -3.21
CA ARG A 373 14.99 -1.47 -1.83
C ARG A 373 16.32 -0.83 -1.51
N THR A 374 16.29 0.15 -0.62
CA THR A 374 17.49 0.89 -0.25
C THR A 374 17.49 1.14 1.25
N PHE A 375 18.50 1.82 1.72
CA PHE A 375 18.62 2.23 3.11
C PHE A 375 18.93 3.74 3.15
N SER A 376 18.24 4.42 4.04
CA SER A 376 18.51 5.82 4.32
C SER A 376 19.15 5.93 5.70
N TYR A 377 20.14 6.80 5.84
CA TYR A 377 20.82 7.09 7.11
C TYR A 377 19.88 7.82 8.09
N THR A 378 18.82 7.14 8.51
CA THR A 378 17.69 7.78 9.19
C THR A 378 17.46 7.33 10.62
N MET A 379 18.41 6.62 11.23
CA MET A 379 18.35 6.40 12.69
C MET A 379 18.48 7.69 13.49
N LEU A 380 19.14 8.71 12.94
CA LEU A 380 19.47 9.94 13.65
C LEU A 380 18.63 11.16 13.22
N GLY A 381 17.76 11.03 12.20
CA GLY A 381 16.93 12.15 11.75
C GLY A 381 16.09 11.79 10.52
N GLY A 382 14.90 12.34 10.44
CA GLY A 382 14.04 12.19 9.28
C GLY A 382 14.55 12.93 8.06
N ARG A 383 14.11 12.51 6.88
CA ARG A 383 14.42 13.13 5.59
C ARG A 383 13.15 13.62 4.92
N SER A 384 13.28 14.67 4.13
CA SER A 384 12.19 15.25 3.33
C SER A 384 11.65 14.30 2.24
N TYR A 385 12.37 13.24 1.92
CA TYR A 385 12.07 12.29 0.85
C TYR A 385 11.80 10.86 1.34
N VAL A 386 11.64 10.67 2.64
CA VAL A 386 11.28 9.38 3.23
C VAL A 386 10.06 9.57 4.12
N GLY A 387 9.02 8.84 3.80
CA GLY A 387 7.78 8.71 4.53
C GLY A 387 7.52 7.25 4.91
N PHE A 388 6.26 6.86 4.94
CA PHE A 388 5.84 5.49 5.25
C PHE A 388 4.40 5.23 4.78
N ARG A 389 3.96 3.99 4.87
CA ARG A 389 2.58 3.58 4.59
C ARG A 389 2.08 2.64 5.69
N VAL A 390 0.80 2.78 6.04
CA VAL A 390 0.15 1.97 7.07
C VAL A 390 -0.30 0.63 6.48
N SER A 391 -0.12 -0.45 7.24
CA SER A 391 -0.73 -1.76 6.99
C SER A 391 -1.70 -2.11 8.12
N LEU A 392 -2.87 -2.73 7.77
CA LEU A 392 -3.84 -3.24 8.75
C LEU A 392 -4.05 -4.73 8.53
N PHE A 393 -4.16 -5.49 9.63
CA PHE A 393 -4.36 -6.93 9.61
C PHE A 393 -5.00 -7.43 10.91
N LYS A 394 -5.65 -8.85 11.00
CA LYS A 394 -6.31 -9.51 12.15
C LYS A 394 -5.63 -10.83 12.47
#